data_6203989b55a57a89e83ea72a69c64d1b
#
_entry.id   6203989b55a57a89e83ea72a69c64d1b
#
_cell.length_a   1.000
_cell.length_b   1.000
_cell.length_c   1.000
_cell.angle_alpha   90.00
_cell.angle_beta   90.00
_cell.angle_gamma   90.00
#
_symmetry.space_group_name_H-M   'P 1'
#
loop_
_entity.id
_entity.type
_entity.pdbx_description
1 polymer ?
#
loop_
_entity_poly.entity_id
_entity_poly.type
_entity_poly.pdbx_seq_one_letter_code
_entity_poly.pdbx_strand_id
1 'polypeptide(L)'
;MKYSNPDLPHDVNADPSGRADRRDVLVLGLAFAVGLIVLAGLAVGAGRLLGPLVPFSWELRMAPALPAATEPADRVIERRLQQLADRVAARMDLPPGMTVTLRYSNEPVVNAAATLGGQIVVFKGLLDRLDSENEVAALLAHEIGHVKHRHVMQSVGTQVVWGVVVGVLFGSDALGGLAGSANQVSALAFTRGMEREADREALAAQLALYGHAGGYIRLMERMGAATAGSDLPGWLRSHPSIAARIDAGRRAAHGAVTGPLSPWRTAD
;
A
#
# COMPACT_ATOMS: atom_id res chain seq x y z
N MET A 1 -77.55 -2.88 36.18
CA MET A 1 -76.82 -2.46 35.02
C MET A 1 -75.81 -3.53 34.67
N LYS A 2 -75.94 -4.21 33.50
CA LYS A 2 -74.92 -5.15 33.02
C LYS A 2 -73.96 -4.33 32.18
N TYR A 3 -72.70 -4.30 32.60
CA TYR A 3 -71.62 -3.66 31.86
C TYR A 3 -71.26 -4.64 30.69
N SER A 4 -71.40 -4.18 29.45
CA SER A 4 -70.94 -4.88 28.24
C SER A 4 -69.63 -4.22 27.80
N ASN A 5 -68.57 -4.99 27.77
CA ASN A 5 -67.29 -4.55 27.27
C ASN A 5 -67.42 -4.34 25.75
N PRO A 6 -67.01 -3.20 25.17
CA PRO A 6 -67.06 -3.00 23.74
C PRO A 6 -66.05 -3.97 23.06
N ASP A 7 -66.50 -4.64 21.99
CA ASP A 7 -65.63 -5.42 21.14
C ASP A 7 -64.57 -4.53 20.53
N LEU A 8 -63.33 -4.71 20.96
CA LEU A 8 -62.18 -4.07 20.32
C LEU A 8 -61.95 -4.80 18.98
N PRO A 9 -61.77 -4.04 17.89
CA PRO A 9 -61.43 -4.66 16.61
C PRO A 9 -60.11 -5.44 16.77
N HIS A 10 -60.18 -6.75 16.58
CA HIS A 10 -58.99 -7.58 16.44
C HIS A 10 -58.27 -7.11 15.18
N ASP A 11 -57.08 -6.60 15.37
CA ASP A 11 -56.18 -6.35 14.25
C ASP A 11 -55.75 -7.70 13.67
N VAL A 12 -56.45 -8.11 12.62
CA VAL A 12 -56.32 -9.44 11.99
C VAL A 12 -54.96 -9.60 11.29
N ASN A 13 -54.15 -8.56 11.25
CA ASN A 13 -52.84 -8.54 10.58
C ASN A 13 -51.64 -8.55 11.55
N ALA A 14 -51.86 -8.56 12.86
CA ALA A 14 -50.77 -8.75 13.80
C ALA A 14 -50.37 -10.24 13.82
N ASP A 15 -49.31 -10.59 13.13
CA ASP A 15 -48.69 -11.90 13.26
C ASP A 15 -48.19 -12.08 14.70
N PRO A 16 -48.83 -12.95 15.55
CA PRO A 16 -48.43 -13.13 16.93
C PRO A 16 -47.09 -13.86 17.09
N SER A 17 -46.50 -14.33 15.99
CA SER A 17 -45.23 -15.08 16.03
C SER A 17 -44.01 -14.17 16.08
N GLY A 18 -44.14 -12.88 15.76
CA GLY A 18 -42.97 -11.92 15.73
C GLY A 18 -41.83 -12.38 14.80
N ARG A 19 -42.10 -13.33 13.90
CA ARG A 19 -41.11 -13.84 12.97
C ARG A 19 -40.97 -12.84 11.84
N ALA A 20 -39.81 -12.20 11.74
CA ALA A 20 -39.46 -11.39 10.59
C ALA A 20 -39.67 -12.25 9.32
N ASP A 21 -40.38 -11.71 8.32
CA ASP A 21 -40.47 -12.34 7.01
C ASP A 21 -39.09 -12.52 6.42
N ARG A 22 -38.82 -13.66 5.79
CA ARG A 22 -37.55 -13.92 5.09
C ARG A 22 -37.20 -12.79 4.12
N ARG A 23 -38.20 -12.17 3.53
CA ARG A 23 -38.05 -11.01 2.64
C ARG A 23 -37.51 -9.80 3.39
N ASP A 24 -38.03 -9.51 4.59
CA ASP A 24 -37.57 -8.37 5.40
C ASP A 24 -36.12 -8.58 5.89
N VAL A 25 -35.77 -9.80 6.29
CA VAL A 25 -34.38 -10.14 6.65
C VAL A 25 -33.45 -9.99 5.46
N LEU A 26 -33.86 -10.42 4.26
CA LEU A 26 -33.06 -10.24 3.04
C LEU A 26 -32.91 -8.77 2.64
N VAL A 27 -33.99 -7.97 2.72
CA VAL A 27 -33.96 -6.53 2.42
C VAL A 27 -33.07 -5.79 3.40
N LEU A 28 -33.19 -6.07 4.70
CA LEU A 28 -32.31 -5.49 5.74
C LEU A 28 -30.84 -5.91 5.54
N GLY A 29 -30.59 -7.18 5.25
CA GLY A 29 -29.25 -7.68 4.95
C GLY A 29 -28.62 -7.01 3.73
N LEU A 30 -29.40 -6.84 2.65
CA LEU A 30 -28.96 -6.13 1.44
C LEU A 30 -28.72 -4.64 1.73
N ALA A 31 -29.63 -3.97 2.44
CA ALA A 31 -29.48 -2.57 2.81
C ALA A 31 -28.23 -2.35 3.68
N PHE A 32 -27.97 -3.25 4.63
CA PHE A 32 -26.76 -3.22 5.45
C PHE A 32 -25.49 -3.42 4.60
N ALA A 33 -25.49 -4.40 3.69
CA ALA A 33 -24.36 -4.64 2.79
C ALA A 33 -24.08 -3.42 1.88
N VAL A 34 -25.12 -2.82 1.30
CA VAL A 34 -24.99 -1.58 0.51
C VAL A 34 -24.45 -0.43 1.37
N GLY A 35 -24.96 -0.27 2.59
CA GLY A 35 -24.46 0.72 3.54
C GLY A 35 -22.97 0.56 3.82
N LEU A 36 -22.50 -0.66 4.04
CA LEU A 36 -21.08 -0.96 4.23
C LEU A 36 -20.24 -0.62 2.99
N ILE A 37 -20.73 -0.93 1.78
CA ILE A 37 -20.03 -0.60 0.53
C ILE A 37 -19.90 0.91 0.34
N VAL A 38 -20.99 1.66 0.60
CA VAL A 38 -20.98 3.13 0.52
C VAL A 38 -19.99 3.70 1.53
N LEU A 39 -20.02 3.21 2.76
CA LEU A 39 -19.13 3.66 3.82
C LEU A 39 -17.66 3.35 3.51
N ALA A 40 -17.37 2.18 2.92
CA ALA A 40 -16.06 1.83 2.38
C ALA A 40 -15.59 2.84 1.33
N GLY A 41 -16.46 3.15 0.38
CA GLY A 41 -16.18 4.13 -0.67
C GLY A 41 -15.89 5.52 -0.10
N LEU A 42 -16.66 5.97 0.89
CA LEU A 42 -16.45 7.23 1.57
C LEU A 42 -15.12 7.26 2.36
N ALA A 43 -14.77 6.18 3.05
CA ALA A 43 -13.51 6.07 3.78
C ALA A 43 -12.29 6.15 2.84
N VAL A 44 -12.34 5.42 1.71
CA VAL A 44 -11.29 5.49 0.68
C VAL A 44 -11.22 6.89 0.07
N GLY A 45 -12.36 7.50 -0.23
CA GLY A 45 -12.44 8.86 -0.76
C GLY A 45 -11.87 9.90 0.21
N ALA A 46 -12.25 9.83 1.48
CA ALA A 46 -11.74 10.70 2.53
C ALA A 46 -10.22 10.55 2.71
N GLY A 47 -9.69 9.32 2.79
CA GLY A 47 -8.25 9.06 2.89
C GLY A 47 -7.46 9.66 1.72
N ARG A 48 -7.99 9.54 0.49
CA ARG A 48 -7.38 10.11 -0.72
C ARG A 48 -7.39 11.63 -0.77
N LEU A 49 -8.50 12.24 -0.35
CA LEU A 49 -8.67 13.70 -0.41
C LEU A 49 -7.95 14.41 0.75
N LEU A 50 -8.01 13.83 1.95
CA LEU A 50 -7.48 14.45 3.17
C LEU A 50 -6.00 14.09 3.40
N GLY A 51 -5.56 12.89 3.00
CA GLY A 51 -4.18 12.44 3.18
C GLY A 51 -3.14 13.42 2.65
N PRO A 52 -3.24 13.91 1.39
CA PRO A 52 -2.31 14.90 0.85
C PRO A 52 -2.33 16.26 1.56
N LEU A 53 -3.41 16.60 2.25
CA LEU A 53 -3.54 17.87 2.98
C LEU A 53 -2.78 17.85 4.31
N VAL A 54 -2.46 16.69 4.86
CA VAL A 54 -1.64 16.56 6.07
C VAL A 54 -0.21 17.01 5.75
N PRO A 55 0.37 18.01 6.42
CA PRO A 55 1.74 18.44 6.16
C PRO A 55 2.74 17.28 6.35
N PHE A 56 3.76 17.19 5.48
CA PHE A 56 4.77 16.11 5.57
C PHE A 56 5.51 16.13 6.90
N SER A 57 5.68 17.30 7.51
CA SER A 57 6.26 17.44 8.86
C SER A 57 5.46 16.71 9.95
N TRP A 58 4.16 16.48 9.76
CA TRP A 58 3.35 15.67 10.66
C TRP A 58 3.60 14.17 10.45
N GLU A 59 3.78 13.75 9.18
CA GLU A 59 4.18 12.36 8.92
C GLU A 59 5.52 12.02 9.58
N LEU A 60 6.50 12.94 9.51
CA LEU A 60 7.79 12.75 10.18
C LEU A 60 7.64 12.53 11.69
N ARG A 61 6.68 13.23 12.34
CA ARG A 61 6.42 13.05 13.78
C ARG A 61 5.66 11.79 14.12
N MET A 62 4.82 11.31 13.22
CA MET A 62 4.04 10.08 13.39
C MET A 62 4.80 8.84 12.91
N ALA A 63 5.88 9.03 12.14
CA ALA A 63 6.65 7.94 11.59
C ALA A 63 7.24 7.07 12.72
N PRO A 64 7.14 5.74 12.63
CA PRO A 64 7.79 4.86 13.58
C PRO A 64 9.31 5.02 13.49
N ALA A 65 9.98 4.93 14.63
CA ALA A 65 11.44 4.87 14.65
C ALA A 65 11.90 3.51 14.11
N LEU A 66 12.27 3.47 12.83
CA LEU A 66 12.85 2.27 12.25
C LEU A 66 14.34 2.17 12.63
N PRO A 67 14.79 1.04 13.16
CA PRO A 67 16.19 0.87 13.54
C PRO A 67 17.10 0.97 12.32
N ALA A 68 18.20 1.70 12.46
CA ALA A 68 19.28 1.68 11.48
C ALA A 68 20.06 0.36 11.58
N ALA A 69 20.71 -0.03 10.50
CA ALA A 69 21.57 -1.20 10.49
C ALA A 69 22.67 -1.08 11.55
N THR A 70 22.84 -2.11 12.37
CA THR A 70 23.82 -2.14 13.46
C THR A 70 25.14 -2.79 13.03
N GLU A 71 25.07 -3.85 12.24
CA GLU A 71 26.24 -4.56 11.74
C GLU A 71 27.02 -3.74 10.72
N PRO A 72 28.37 -3.78 10.75
CA PRO A 72 29.20 -3.00 9.83
C PRO A 72 28.90 -3.27 8.35
N ALA A 73 28.70 -4.53 7.96
CA ALA A 73 28.37 -4.92 6.60
C ALA A 73 27.00 -4.35 6.16
N ASP A 74 25.99 -4.46 7.02
CA ASP A 74 24.64 -3.97 6.73
C ASP A 74 24.64 -2.43 6.62
N ARG A 75 25.43 -1.72 7.43
CA ARG A 75 25.61 -0.27 7.31
C ARG A 75 26.23 0.16 5.97
N VAL A 76 27.12 -0.66 5.40
CA VAL A 76 27.66 -0.39 4.05
C VAL A 76 26.54 -0.49 3.00
N ILE A 77 25.73 -1.54 3.08
CA ILE A 77 24.59 -1.74 2.18
C ILE A 77 23.57 -0.60 2.34
N GLU A 78 23.19 -0.25 3.57
CA GLU A 78 22.24 0.83 3.86
C GLU A 78 22.73 2.17 3.28
N ARG A 79 23.99 2.52 3.46
CA ARG A 79 24.58 3.74 2.89
C ARG A 79 24.57 3.72 1.35
N ARG A 80 24.89 2.59 0.74
CA ARG A 80 24.86 2.45 -0.73
C ARG A 80 23.44 2.59 -1.28
N LEU A 81 22.46 2.00 -0.60
CA LEU A 81 21.04 2.18 -0.93
C LEU A 81 20.62 3.64 -0.79
N GLN A 82 21.03 4.33 0.28
CA GLN A 82 20.73 5.75 0.48
C GLN A 82 21.33 6.61 -0.64
N GLN A 83 22.61 6.40 -0.99
CA GLN A 83 23.26 7.13 -2.08
C GLN A 83 22.54 6.93 -3.42
N LEU A 84 22.08 5.71 -3.70
CA LEU A 84 21.31 5.43 -4.90
C LEU A 84 19.93 6.09 -4.84
N ALA A 85 19.26 6.04 -3.69
CA ALA A 85 17.97 6.71 -3.47
C ALA A 85 18.08 8.22 -3.64
N ASP A 86 19.16 8.84 -3.16
CA ASP A 86 19.41 10.28 -3.32
C ASP A 86 19.56 10.65 -4.81
N ARG A 87 20.28 9.84 -5.60
CA ARG A 87 20.42 10.02 -7.05
C ARG A 87 19.08 9.87 -7.78
N VAL A 88 18.27 8.87 -7.36
CA VAL A 88 16.93 8.64 -7.91
C VAL A 88 16.01 9.80 -7.56
N ALA A 89 15.93 10.18 -6.28
CA ALA A 89 15.09 11.27 -5.78
C ALA A 89 15.38 12.61 -6.48
N ALA A 90 16.65 12.88 -6.78
CA ALA A 90 17.07 14.08 -7.54
C ALA A 90 16.51 14.14 -8.98
N ARG A 91 15.93 13.05 -9.49
CA ARG A 91 15.29 12.96 -10.82
C ARG A 91 13.76 12.88 -10.74
N MET A 92 13.20 12.94 -9.54
CA MET A 92 11.77 12.69 -9.32
C MET A 92 10.97 13.92 -8.89
N ASP A 93 11.56 15.11 -8.86
CA ASP A 93 10.90 16.37 -8.49
C ASP A 93 10.05 16.23 -7.20
N LEU A 94 10.70 15.82 -6.10
CA LEU A 94 10.02 15.69 -4.83
C LEU A 94 9.52 17.06 -4.32
N PRO A 95 8.32 17.14 -3.72
CA PRO A 95 7.81 18.33 -3.10
C PRO A 95 8.80 18.93 -2.08
N PRO A 96 8.88 20.26 -1.93
CA PRO A 96 9.76 20.91 -0.98
C PRO A 96 9.58 20.39 0.44
N GLY A 97 10.69 20.11 1.12
CA GLY A 97 10.69 19.56 2.49
C GLY A 97 10.41 18.07 2.60
N MET A 98 10.14 17.38 1.49
CA MET A 98 10.02 15.94 1.48
C MET A 98 11.40 15.28 1.40
N THR A 99 11.66 14.35 2.31
CA THR A 99 12.92 13.61 2.40
C THR A 99 12.69 12.11 2.32
N VAL A 100 13.69 11.38 1.86
CA VAL A 100 13.67 9.92 1.78
C VAL A 100 14.80 9.37 2.64
N THR A 101 14.47 8.43 3.51
CA THR A 101 15.43 7.77 4.38
C THR A 101 15.38 6.25 4.18
N LEU A 102 16.50 5.66 3.76
CA LEU A 102 16.60 4.22 3.56
C LEU A 102 16.94 3.51 4.85
N ARG A 103 16.33 2.34 5.02
CA ARG A 103 16.67 1.35 6.04
C ARG A 103 16.90 0.00 5.37
N TYR A 104 17.91 -0.70 5.81
CA TYR A 104 18.19 -2.05 5.36
C TYR A 104 17.89 -3.05 6.47
N SER A 105 17.12 -4.09 6.16
CA SER A 105 16.88 -5.21 7.08
C SER A 105 17.55 -6.47 6.55
N ASN A 106 18.36 -7.12 7.37
CA ASN A 106 19.05 -8.37 7.04
C ASN A 106 18.13 -9.61 7.09
N GLU A 107 16.81 -9.39 7.14
CA GLU A 107 15.84 -10.48 7.12
C GLU A 107 15.68 -11.06 5.70
N PRO A 108 15.50 -12.40 5.56
CA PRO A 108 15.37 -13.08 4.26
C PRO A 108 13.97 -12.88 3.64
N VAL A 109 13.28 -11.80 3.98
CA VAL A 109 11.96 -11.46 3.45
C VAL A 109 12.09 -10.86 2.06
N VAL A 110 11.29 -11.33 1.10
CA VAL A 110 11.25 -10.78 -0.26
C VAL A 110 10.31 -9.59 -0.28
N ASN A 111 10.77 -8.46 0.25
CA ASN A 111 9.96 -7.25 0.37
C ASN A 111 10.80 -5.96 0.36
N ALA A 112 10.14 -4.86 -0.03
CA ALA A 112 10.50 -3.49 0.27
C ALA A 112 9.21 -2.72 0.53
N ALA A 113 9.26 -1.65 1.30
CA ALA A 113 8.07 -0.86 1.59
C ALA A 113 8.41 0.58 1.96
N ALA A 114 7.67 1.52 1.36
CA ALA A 114 7.59 2.88 1.86
C ALA A 114 6.72 2.93 3.12
N THR A 115 7.13 3.75 4.09
CA THR A 115 6.41 4.00 5.34
C THR A 115 6.19 5.50 5.57
N LEU A 116 5.50 5.85 6.66
CA LEU A 116 5.30 7.25 7.03
C LEU A 116 6.63 8.00 7.17
N GLY A 117 6.60 9.30 6.87
CA GLY A 117 7.77 10.16 7.00
C GLY A 117 8.86 9.92 5.94
N GLY A 118 8.51 9.28 4.82
CA GLY A 118 9.45 9.05 3.71
C GLY A 118 10.52 8.00 4.00
N GLN A 119 10.30 7.13 4.99
CA GLN A 119 11.19 6.03 5.25
C GLN A 119 10.88 4.88 4.29
N ILE A 120 11.93 4.24 3.75
CA ILE A 120 11.82 3.07 2.87
C ILE A 120 12.68 1.96 3.48
N VAL A 121 12.08 0.81 3.72
CA VAL A 121 12.78 -0.40 4.17
C VAL A 121 13.02 -1.31 2.99
N VAL A 122 14.26 -1.76 2.82
CA VAL A 122 14.63 -2.77 1.82
C VAL A 122 15.14 -4.00 2.57
N PHE A 123 14.52 -5.14 2.34
CA PHE A 123 14.88 -6.40 2.97
C PHE A 123 15.90 -7.16 2.12
N LYS A 124 16.80 -7.88 2.83
CA LYS A 124 17.83 -8.71 2.21
C LYS A 124 17.27 -9.67 1.18
N GLY A 125 16.17 -10.38 1.50
CA GLY A 125 15.60 -11.39 0.61
C GLY A 125 15.14 -10.84 -0.74
N LEU A 126 14.72 -9.57 -0.84
CA LEU A 126 14.43 -8.90 -2.10
C LEU A 126 15.72 -8.45 -2.79
N LEU A 127 16.62 -7.80 -2.04
CA LEU A 127 17.87 -7.27 -2.60
C LEU A 127 18.75 -8.38 -3.19
N ASP A 128 18.75 -9.56 -2.59
CA ASP A 128 19.48 -10.74 -3.08
C ASP A 128 18.98 -11.27 -4.43
N ARG A 129 17.77 -10.90 -4.82
CA ARG A 129 17.15 -11.27 -6.10
C ARG A 129 17.43 -10.28 -7.23
N LEU A 130 18.05 -9.15 -6.93
CA LEU A 130 18.35 -8.09 -7.90
C LEU A 130 19.84 -8.15 -8.26
N ASP A 131 20.16 -8.22 -9.54
CA ASP A 131 21.52 -8.36 -10.04
C ASP A 131 22.16 -7.03 -10.44
N SER A 132 21.34 -6.04 -10.77
CA SER A 132 21.83 -4.78 -11.31
C SER A 132 21.41 -3.56 -10.47
N GLU A 133 22.26 -2.52 -10.50
CA GLU A 133 21.94 -1.21 -9.93
C GLU A 133 20.66 -0.62 -10.54
N ASN A 134 20.45 -0.87 -11.83
CA ASN A 134 19.26 -0.40 -12.54
C ASN A 134 17.97 -1.01 -11.96
N GLU A 135 17.98 -2.31 -11.59
CA GLU A 135 16.84 -2.97 -10.94
C GLU A 135 16.59 -2.40 -9.53
N VAL A 136 17.68 -2.19 -8.76
CA VAL A 136 17.58 -1.58 -7.43
C VAL A 136 17.08 -0.13 -7.54
N ALA A 137 17.58 0.64 -8.50
CA ALA A 137 17.12 2.00 -8.76
C ALA A 137 15.63 2.03 -9.17
N ALA A 138 15.16 1.05 -9.96
CA ALA A 138 13.75 0.93 -10.32
C ALA A 138 12.87 0.63 -9.11
N LEU A 139 13.30 -0.27 -8.23
CA LEU A 139 12.65 -0.54 -6.95
C LEU A 139 12.55 0.72 -6.10
N LEU A 140 13.69 1.39 -5.87
CA LEU A 140 13.74 2.62 -5.07
C LEU A 140 12.87 3.73 -5.68
N ALA A 141 12.89 3.91 -7.00
CA ALA A 141 12.05 4.90 -7.67
C ALA A 141 10.55 4.61 -7.50
N HIS A 142 10.16 3.33 -7.51
CA HIS A 142 8.78 2.92 -7.25
C HIS A 142 8.37 3.25 -5.80
N GLU A 143 9.20 2.89 -4.81
CA GLU A 143 8.92 3.21 -3.40
C GLU A 143 8.93 4.72 -3.13
N ILE A 144 9.87 5.47 -3.74
CA ILE A 144 9.89 6.94 -3.68
C ILE A 144 8.64 7.52 -4.33
N GLY A 145 8.12 6.91 -5.40
CA GLY A 145 6.84 7.26 -6.00
C GLY A 145 5.67 7.19 -5.00
N HIS A 146 5.62 6.15 -4.16
CA HIS A 146 4.64 6.04 -3.08
C HIS A 146 4.80 7.16 -2.04
N VAL A 147 6.03 7.53 -1.69
CA VAL A 147 6.32 8.67 -0.80
C VAL A 147 5.86 9.98 -1.44
N LYS A 148 6.28 10.26 -2.68
CA LYS A 148 5.99 11.48 -3.44
C LYS A 148 4.48 11.75 -3.53
N HIS A 149 3.70 10.72 -3.86
CA HIS A 149 2.25 10.81 -4.00
C HIS A 149 1.49 10.60 -2.69
N ARG A 150 2.20 10.48 -1.55
CA ARG A 150 1.61 10.34 -0.22
C ARG A 150 0.70 9.11 -0.08
N HIS A 151 0.97 8.04 -0.83
CA HIS A 151 0.14 6.83 -0.85
C HIS A 151 0.06 6.15 0.51
N VAL A 152 1.16 6.19 1.29
CA VAL A 152 1.19 5.67 2.67
C VAL A 152 0.20 6.42 3.55
N MET A 153 0.22 7.76 3.52
CA MET A 153 -0.69 8.60 4.32
C MET A 153 -2.15 8.39 3.88
N GLN A 154 -2.42 8.28 2.59
CA GLN A 154 -3.76 7.99 2.07
C GLN A 154 -4.27 6.62 2.55
N SER A 155 -3.40 5.61 2.59
CA SER A 155 -3.74 4.27 3.07
C SER A 155 -3.96 4.24 4.57
N VAL A 156 -3.11 4.92 5.36
CA VAL A 156 -3.28 5.09 6.81
C VAL A 156 -4.58 5.85 7.11
N GLY A 157 -4.84 6.95 6.41
CA GLY A 157 -6.09 7.72 6.56
C GLY A 157 -7.32 6.83 6.32
N THR A 158 -7.29 6.00 5.30
CA THR A 158 -8.37 5.03 5.01
C THR A 158 -8.54 4.03 6.15
N GLN A 159 -7.46 3.50 6.72
CA GLN A 159 -7.52 2.55 7.85
C GLN A 159 -8.06 3.20 9.12
N VAL A 160 -7.68 4.45 9.41
CA VAL A 160 -8.22 5.21 10.55
C VAL A 160 -9.73 5.42 10.42
N VAL A 161 -10.21 5.85 9.25
CA VAL A 161 -11.66 6.02 9.01
C VAL A 161 -12.38 4.68 9.17
N TRP A 162 -11.85 3.60 8.62
CA TRP A 162 -12.41 2.25 8.82
C TRP A 162 -12.43 1.84 10.30
N GLY A 163 -11.35 2.10 11.03
CA GLY A 163 -11.28 1.82 12.46
C GLY A 163 -12.41 2.53 13.22
N VAL A 164 -12.61 3.82 12.98
CA VAL A 164 -13.71 4.59 13.59
C VAL A 164 -15.07 3.97 13.26
N VAL A 165 -15.31 3.62 11.99
CA VAL A 165 -16.57 3.01 11.54
C VAL A 165 -16.82 1.67 12.25
N VAL A 166 -15.83 0.78 12.27
CA VAL A 166 -15.93 -0.53 12.95
C VAL A 166 -16.14 -0.34 14.45
N GLY A 167 -15.43 0.60 15.08
CA GLY A 167 -15.57 0.92 16.48
C GLY A 167 -16.97 1.43 16.86
N VAL A 168 -17.58 2.26 16.00
CA VAL A 168 -18.95 2.77 16.20
C VAL A 168 -19.99 1.66 16.02
N LEU A 169 -19.81 0.78 15.03
CA LEU A 169 -20.79 -0.28 14.73
C LEU A 169 -20.69 -1.50 15.65
N PHE A 170 -19.49 -1.86 16.08
CA PHE A 170 -19.22 -3.13 16.77
C PHE A 170 -18.57 -2.96 18.16
N GLY A 171 -18.33 -1.72 18.58
CA GLY A 171 -17.74 -1.39 19.89
C GLY A 171 -16.21 -1.27 19.85
N SER A 172 -15.66 -0.68 20.92
CA SER A 172 -14.23 -0.36 21.05
C SER A 172 -13.29 -1.57 21.07
N ASP A 173 -13.79 -2.73 21.45
CA ASP A 173 -12.98 -3.97 21.49
C ASP A 173 -12.57 -4.44 20.10
N ALA A 174 -13.36 -4.11 19.07
CA ALA A 174 -13.02 -4.34 17.67
C ALA A 174 -11.83 -3.47 17.20
N LEU A 175 -11.57 -2.32 17.84
CA LEU A 175 -10.44 -1.44 17.56
C LEU A 175 -9.10 -2.03 18.05
N GLY A 176 -9.11 -2.82 19.13
CA GLY A 176 -7.91 -3.45 19.67
C GLY A 176 -7.23 -4.41 18.69
N GLY A 177 -8.01 -5.11 17.87
CA GLY A 177 -7.52 -5.98 16.81
C GLY A 177 -6.86 -5.21 15.64
N LEU A 178 -7.30 -3.99 15.38
CA LEU A 178 -6.72 -3.13 14.32
C LEU A 178 -5.46 -2.39 14.79
N ALA A 179 -5.40 -1.99 16.07
CA ALA A 179 -4.24 -1.30 16.66
C ALA A 179 -3.03 -2.23 16.85
N GLY A 180 -3.26 -3.54 17.07
CA GLY A 180 -2.20 -4.55 17.21
C GLY A 180 -1.41 -4.81 15.92
N SER A 181 -1.90 -4.35 14.78
CA SER A 181 -1.24 -4.50 13.47
C SER A 181 -0.26 -3.37 13.11
N ALA A 182 0.06 -2.46 14.03
CA ALA A 182 1.05 -1.40 13.81
C ALA A 182 2.47 -1.91 13.49
N ASN A 183 2.78 -3.18 13.77
CA ASN A 183 4.01 -3.85 13.33
C ASN A 183 3.97 -4.33 11.86
N GLN A 184 2.89 -4.09 11.13
CA GLN A 184 2.75 -4.54 9.74
C GLN A 184 3.05 -3.39 8.76
N VAL A 185 4.29 -2.90 8.76
CA VAL A 185 4.82 -2.06 7.67
C VAL A 185 4.57 -2.70 6.28
N SER A 186 4.46 -4.02 6.26
CA SER A 186 4.17 -4.83 5.06
C SER A 186 2.69 -4.98 4.70
N ALA A 187 1.76 -4.44 5.48
CA ALA A 187 0.31 -4.69 5.32
C ALA A 187 -0.43 -3.60 4.53
N LEU A 188 0.24 -2.54 4.10
CA LEU A 188 -0.37 -1.50 3.28
C LEU A 188 -0.55 -2.03 1.86
N ALA A 189 -1.76 -2.42 1.50
CA ALA A 189 -2.10 -2.72 0.12
C ALA A 189 -2.42 -1.42 -0.61
N PHE A 190 -1.71 -1.16 -1.70
CA PHE A 190 -1.95 0.00 -2.54
C PHE A 190 -3.01 -0.30 -3.61
N THR A 191 -3.78 0.71 -3.99
CA THR A 191 -4.76 0.55 -5.05
C THR A 191 -4.06 0.51 -6.42
N ARG A 192 -4.71 -0.09 -7.42
CA ARG A 192 -4.19 -0.11 -8.80
C ARG A 192 -3.90 1.29 -9.37
N GLY A 193 -4.57 2.33 -8.86
CA GLY A 193 -4.30 3.72 -9.21
C GLY A 193 -2.95 4.17 -8.69
N MET A 194 -2.71 3.96 -7.39
CA MET A 194 -1.45 4.28 -6.70
C MET A 194 -0.27 3.53 -7.33
N GLU A 195 -0.45 2.25 -7.67
CA GLU A 195 0.57 1.47 -8.37
C GLU A 195 0.94 2.08 -9.72
N ARG A 196 -0.06 2.47 -10.53
CA ARG A 196 0.22 3.13 -11.83
C ARG A 196 0.92 4.47 -11.68
N GLU A 197 0.68 5.20 -10.59
CA GLU A 197 1.38 6.45 -10.30
C GLU A 197 2.83 6.19 -9.91
N ALA A 198 3.08 5.25 -9.00
CA ALA A 198 4.43 4.82 -8.61
C ALA A 198 5.22 4.25 -9.80
N ASP A 199 4.59 3.45 -10.66
CA ASP A 199 5.22 2.92 -11.87
C ASP A 199 5.62 4.01 -12.87
N ARG A 200 4.77 5.03 -13.07
CA ARG A 200 5.13 6.17 -13.95
C ARG A 200 6.34 6.92 -13.43
N GLU A 201 6.42 7.14 -12.12
CA GLU A 201 7.58 7.76 -11.49
C GLU A 201 8.83 6.89 -11.66
N ALA A 202 8.73 5.58 -11.44
CA ALA A 202 9.84 4.66 -11.60
C ALA A 202 10.37 4.63 -13.05
N LEU A 203 9.47 4.58 -14.03
CA LEU A 203 9.83 4.62 -15.45
C LEU A 203 10.47 5.95 -15.84
N ALA A 204 9.92 7.08 -15.42
CA ALA A 204 10.47 8.40 -15.68
C ALA A 204 11.89 8.54 -15.09
N ALA A 205 12.09 8.08 -13.84
CA ALA A 205 13.39 8.08 -13.18
C ALA A 205 14.39 7.17 -13.90
N GLN A 206 13.99 5.98 -14.37
CA GLN A 206 14.84 5.07 -15.14
C GLN A 206 15.30 5.71 -16.45
N LEU A 207 14.39 6.35 -17.18
CA LEU A 207 14.73 7.05 -18.42
C LEU A 207 15.66 8.24 -18.18
N ALA A 208 15.43 8.99 -17.10
CA ALA A 208 16.25 10.15 -16.73
C ALA A 208 17.66 9.78 -16.24
N LEU A 209 17.83 8.62 -15.59
CA LEU A 209 19.11 8.17 -15.04
C LEU A 209 19.93 7.36 -16.04
N TYR A 210 19.28 6.48 -16.80
CA TYR A 210 19.94 5.48 -17.61
C TYR A 210 19.61 5.56 -19.11
N GLY A 211 18.66 6.40 -19.50
CA GLY A 211 18.21 6.50 -20.89
C GLY A 211 17.33 5.35 -21.38
N HIS A 212 17.01 4.37 -20.51
CA HIS A 212 16.20 3.21 -20.85
C HIS A 212 15.43 2.63 -19.64
N ALA A 213 14.39 1.87 -19.89
CA ALA A 213 13.53 1.25 -18.87
C ALA A 213 13.95 -0.18 -18.46
N GLY A 214 15.14 -0.63 -18.89
CA GLY A 214 15.57 -2.03 -18.73
C GLY A 214 15.56 -2.51 -17.28
N GLY A 215 15.98 -1.67 -16.33
CA GLY A 215 15.97 -2.01 -14.90
C GLY A 215 14.56 -2.23 -14.36
N TYR A 216 13.61 -1.37 -14.71
CA TYR A 216 12.21 -1.52 -14.31
C TYR A 216 11.59 -2.81 -14.88
N ILE A 217 11.80 -3.07 -16.16
CA ILE A 217 11.22 -4.25 -16.82
C ILE A 217 11.78 -5.53 -16.20
N ARG A 218 13.12 -5.58 -15.98
CA ARG A 218 13.75 -6.74 -15.33
C ARG A 218 13.25 -6.94 -13.89
N LEU A 219 13.12 -5.87 -13.10
CA LEU A 219 12.52 -5.94 -11.78
C LEU A 219 11.14 -6.60 -11.83
N MET A 220 10.26 -6.13 -12.71
CA MET A 220 8.90 -6.66 -12.84
C MET A 220 8.90 -8.12 -13.31
N GLU A 221 9.76 -8.50 -14.26
CA GLU A 221 9.90 -9.88 -14.74
C GLU A 221 10.36 -10.83 -13.62
N ARG A 222 11.34 -10.41 -12.80
CA ARG A 222 11.79 -11.19 -11.64
C ARG A 222 10.69 -11.37 -10.59
N MET A 223 9.96 -10.30 -10.30
CA MET A 223 8.84 -10.38 -9.36
C MET A 223 7.72 -11.27 -9.93
N GLY A 224 7.46 -11.20 -11.24
CA GLY A 224 6.49 -12.06 -11.90
C GLY A 224 6.90 -13.54 -11.89
N ALA A 225 8.16 -13.86 -12.13
CA ALA A 225 8.66 -15.23 -12.05
C ALA A 225 8.55 -15.83 -10.64
N ALA A 226 8.65 -15.01 -9.60
CA ALA A 226 8.48 -15.44 -8.21
C ALA A 226 7.03 -15.83 -7.84
N THR A 227 6.03 -15.53 -8.70
CA THR A 227 4.62 -15.92 -8.47
C THR A 227 4.34 -17.39 -8.80
N ALA A 228 5.25 -18.08 -9.46
CA ALA A 228 5.07 -19.49 -9.83
C ALA A 228 5.18 -20.47 -8.64
N GLY A 229 5.56 -19.99 -7.44
CA GLY A 229 5.62 -20.76 -6.20
C GLY A 229 4.37 -20.62 -5.32
N SER A 230 4.23 -21.48 -4.31
CA SER A 230 3.07 -21.50 -3.40
C SER A 230 2.96 -20.26 -2.48
N ASP A 231 4.07 -19.56 -2.23
CA ASP A 231 4.12 -18.38 -1.36
C ASP A 231 4.41 -17.11 -2.17
N LEU A 232 3.40 -16.26 -2.30
CA LEU A 232 3.57 -14.95 -2.91
C LEU A 232 4.56 -14.11 -2.10
N PRO A 233 5.64 -13.57 -2.72
CA PRO A 233 6.52 -12.64 -2.07
C PRO A 233 5.77 -11.50 -1.40
N GLY A 234 6.27 -11.01 -0.25
CA GLY A 234 5.63 -9.93 0.52
C GLY A 234 5.38 -8.69 -0.35
N TRP A 235 6.35 -8.33 -1.20
CA TRP A 235 6.23 -7.21 -2.13
C TRP A 235 5.06 -7.37 -3.11
N LEU A 236 4.77 -8.58 -3.61
CA LEU A 236 3.65 -8.82 -4.51
C LEU A 236 2.28 -8.74 -3.84
N ARG A 237 2.21 -8.95 -2.53
CA ARG A 237 0.95 -8.79 -1.78
C ARG A 237 0.57 -7.32 -1.63
N SER A 238 1.55 -6.43 -1.44
CA SER A 238 1.35 -4.98 -1.41
C SER A 238 1.24 -4.37 -2.80
N HIS A 239 1.88 -4.96 -3.85
CA HIS A 239 1.99 -4.44 -5.22
C HIS A 239 1.48 -5.45 -6.28
N PRO A 240 0.17 -5.64 -6.44
CA PRO A 240 -0.39 -6.64 -7.33
C PRO A 240 -0.31 -6.28 -8.82
N SER A 241 -0.69 -7.22 -9.70
CA SER A 241 -0.93 -6.99 -11.14
C SER A 241 0.33 -6.86 -12.03
N ILE A 242 1.37 -7.67 -11.77
CA ILE A 242 2.67 -7.62 -12.44
C ILE A 242 2.59 -7.66 -13.98
N ALA A 243 1.84 -8.59 -14.58
CA ALA A 243 1.79 -8.74 -16.04
C ALA A 243 1.35 -7.45 -16.76
N ALA A 244 0.27 -6.83 -16.26
CA ALA A 244 -0.21 -5.56 -16.81
C ALA A 244 0.79 -4.41 -16.63
N ARG A 245 1.60 -4.44 -15.57
CA ARG A 245 2.64 -3.45 -15.27
C ARG A 245 3.84 -3.61 -16.22
N ILE A 246 4.27 -4.83 -16.53
CA ILE A 246 5.30 -5.11 -17.54
C ILE A 246 4.90 -4.55 -18.90
N ASP A 247 3.68 -4.85 -19.35
CA ASP A 247 3.18 -4.38 -20.64
C ASP A 247 3.04 -2.85 -20.69
N ALA A 248 2.57 -2.24 -19.61
CA ALA A 248 2.50 -0.78 -19.49
C ALA A 248 3.90 -0.15 -19.53
N GLY A 249 4.87 -0.73 -18.83
CA GLY A 249 6.26 -0.30 -18.83
C GLY A 249 6.91 -0.36 -20.21
N ARG A 250 6.73 -1.46 -20.93
CA ARG A 250 7.23 -1.61 -22.30
C ARG A 250 6.63 -0.58 -23.25
N ARG A 251 5.35 -0.30 -23.15
CA ARG A 251 4.68 0.75 -23.96
C ARG A 251 5.19 2.14 -23.61
N ALA A 252 5.31 2.46 -22.33
CA ALA A 252 5.75 3.77 -21.86
C ALA A 252 7.24 4.08 -22.19
N ALA A 253 8.06 3.05 -22.36
CA ALA A 253 9.46 3.19 -22.70
C ALA A 253 9.71 3.70 -24.16
N HIS A 254 8.67 3.79 -25.02
CA HIS A 254 8.76 4.33 -26.38
C HIS A 254 9.96 3.80 -27.20
N GLY A 255 10.27 2.51 -27.08
CA GLY A 255 11.41 1.87 -27.74
C GLY A 255 12.70 1.82 -26.92
N ALA A 256 12.86 2.63 -25.87
CA ALA A 256 14.00 2.56 -24.95
C ALA A 256 13.80 1.47 -23.86
N VAL A 257 13.42 0.26 -24.30
CA VAL A 257 13.05 -0.85 -23.42
C VAL A 257 14.28 -1.48 -22.76
N THR A 258 15.38 -1.58 -23.50
CA THR A 258 16.60 -2.27 -23.06
C THR A 258 17.82 -1.35 -23.21
N GLY A 259 18.82 -1.60 -22.36
CA GLY A 259 20.10 -0.90 -22.37
C GLY A 259 21.07 -1.58 -21.42
N PRO A 260 22.30 -1.10 -21.30
CA PRO A 260 23.31 -1.68 -20.43
C PRO A 260 22.88 -1.61 -18.96
N LEU A 261 23.07 -2.72 -18.24
CA LEU A 261 22.79 -2.83 -16.81
C LEU A 261 24.12 -2.85 -16.03
N SER A 262 24.23 -1.99 -15.03
CA SER A 262 25.39 -1.95 -14.13
C SER A 262 25.22 -2.99 -13.03
N PRO A 263 26.23 -3.85 -12.71
CA PRO A 263 26.13 -4.79 -11.61
C PRO A 263 25.84 -4.10 -10.29
N TRP A 264 24.90 -4.64 -9.49
CA TRP A 264 24.65 -4.15 -8.13
C TRP A 264 25.75 -4.59 -7.17
N ARG A 265 26.20 -5.85 -7.31
CA ARG A 265 27.33 -6.40 -6.55
C ARG A 265 28.57 -6.27 -7.45
N THR A 266 29.62 -5.61 -6.96
CA THR A 266 30.95 -5.77 -7.54
C THR A 266 31.37 -7.19 -7.24
N ALA A 267 31.82 -7.93 -8.28
CA ALA A 267 32.53 -9.17 -8.04
C ALA A 267 33.79 -8.79 -7.23
N ASP A 268 33.80 -9.19 -5.95
CA ASP A 268 34.99 -9.16 -5.11
C ASP A 268 35.92 -10.29 -5.55
#